data_c2b0860394dd7c1302bd081e26e7a449
#
_entry.id   c2b0860394dd7c1302bd081e26e7a449
#
_cell.length_a   1.000
_cell.length_b   1.000
_cell.length_c   1.000
_cell.angle_alpha   90.00
_cell.angle_beta   90.00
_cell.angle_gamma   90.00
#
_symmetry.space_group_name_H-M   'P 1'
#
loop_
_entity.id
_entity.type
_entity.pdbx_description
1 polymer ?
#
loop_
_entity_poly.entity_id
_entity_poly.type
_entity_poly.pdbx_seq_one_letter_code
_entity_poly.pdbx_strand_id
1 'polypeptide(L)'
;MKTQMKENVKMSSTWGQSAWSKSYKMKTNLFWPSETTRSAFYSMFAKNSPINVFSQWLVGMVDGDGTFYFGKTKKNTWTFCFKVGQSQYNLRVLYFIKKILGVGHITVPSKVSSCAEYRIRDMKHLKEKILPIFDKYPLLTSKQFQYEMFRKSLLVYTDSSMNKDEKEKLLTYYKSQKAPMNYISIVWKDVNEEFLTVEQVQSIMSKEWVVGFTEAEGSFYLVKKGPSRISHYFEITQKKDKIVLKAISVLLDMKVIEKHTYFSCVTTNQASVHKVIDYFFKTIKGIKSLEYRIWSRSFRKNNSFEELMKIQNMMNKIRNNSKNKSKK
;
A
#
# COMPACT_ATOMS: atom_id res chain seq x y z
N MET A 1 20.63 -61.28 23.93
CA MET A 1 19.67 -60.44 24.66
C MET A 1 19.81 -59.03 24.12
N LYS A 2 18.83 -58.56 23.34
CA LYS A 2 18.77 -57.21 22.78
C LYS A 2 17.74 -56.41 23.57
N THR A 3 18.16 -55.35 24.21
CA THR A 3 17.30 -54.43 24.94
C THR A 3 16.97 -53.26 23.97
N GLN A 4 15.70 -53.12 23.62
CA GLN A 4 15.19 -52.01 22.86
C GLN A 4 14.90 -50.83 23.81
N MET A 5 15.54 -49.68 23.60
CA MET A 5 15.12 -48.40 24.18
C MET A 5 14.04 -47.80 23.32
N LYS A 6 12.88 -47.53 23.90
CA LYS A 6 11.80 -46.73 23.34
C LYS A 6 12.13 -45.26 23.59
N GLU A 7 12.37 -44.51 22.54
CA GLU A 7 12.37 -43.02 22.59
C GLU A 7 10.96 -42.49 22.43
N ASN A 8 10.49 -41.77 23.46
CA ASN A 8 9.27 -40.97 23.43
C ASN A 8 9.56 -39.65 22.74
N VAL A 9 9.04 -39.48 21.53
CA VAL A 9 9.07 -38.19 20.84
C VAL A 9 7.88 -37.36 21.33
N LYS A 10 8.14 -36.35 22.17
CA LYS A 10 7.20 -35.25 22.42
C LYS A 10 7.17 -34.30 21.24
N MET A 11 6.08 -34.27 20.53
CA MET A 11 5.82 -33.20 19.56
C MET A 11 5.47 -31.90 20.29
N SER A 12 6.39 -30.95 20.33
CA SER A 12 6.07 -29.56 20.64
C SER A 12 5.83 -28.79 19.37
N SER A 13 4.61 -28.30 19.23
CA SER A 13 4.20 -27.41 18.13
C SER A 13 4.77 -26.01 18.37
N THR A 14 5.90 -25.67 17.73
CA THR A 14 6.35 -24.30 17.59
C THR A 14 6.12 -23.81 16.17
N TRP A 15 5.15 -22.94 16.02
CA TRP A 15 4.89 -22.23 14.78
C TRP A 15 5.96 -21.16 14.55
N GLY A 16 6.70 -21.30 13.44
CA GLY A 16 7.20 -20.17 12.70
C GLY A 16 8.50 -19.53 13.12
N GLN A 17 9.63 -20.16 12.77
CA GLN A 17 10.88 -19.45 12.46
C GLN A 17 11.83 -20.41 11.71
N SER A 18 11.64 -20.63 10.43
CA SER A 18 12.71 -21.23 9.61
C SER A 18 12.43 -21.09 8.11
N ALA A 19 12.59 -19.89 7.57
CA ALA A 19 12.67 -19.69 6.14
C ALA A 19 13.69 -18.61 5.71
N TRP A 20 14.56 -18.13 6.57
CA TRP A 20 15.48 -17.03 6.26
C TRP A 20 16.94 -17.24 6.71
N SER A 21 17.42 -18.46 6.83
CA SER A 21 18.84 -18.71 7.05
C SER A 21 19.31 -19.98 6.30
N LYS A 22 19.36 -19.92 4.97
CA LYS A 22 20.30 -20.72 4.21
C LYS A 22 21.38 -19.81 3.66
N SER A 23 22.49 -19.72 4.37
CA SER A 23 23.74 -19.18 3.87
C SER A 23 24.23 -20.11 2.77
N TYR A 24 24.07 -19.70 1.50
CA TYR A 24 24.76 -20.35 0.40
C TYR A 24 26.23 -19.95 0.45
N LYS A 25 27.11 -20.85 0.92
CA LYS A 25 28.54 -20.80 0.59
C LYS A 25 28.66 -21.17 -0.88
N MET A 26 28.61 -20.20 -1.78
CA MET A 26 29.08 -20.38 -3.14
C MET A 26 30.58 -20.41 -3.14
N LYS A 27 31.17 -21.54 -3.53
CA LYS A 27 32.57 -21.61 -4.02
C LYS A 27 32.57 -20.89 -5.38
N THR A 28 33.11 -19.70 -5.42
CA THR A 28 33.17 -18.91 -6.65
C THR A 28 34.62 -18.84 -7.14
N ASN A 29 34.88 -19.56 -8.22
CA ASN A 29 35.83 -19.07 -9.23
C ASN A 29 35.04 -18.18 -10.18
N LEU A 30 34.84 -16.91 -9.83
CA LEU A 30 34.16 -15.92 -10.66
C LEU A 30 35.20 -14.91 -11.15
N PHE A 31 35.39 -14.87 -12.45
CA PHE A 31 35.93 -13.71 -13.16
C PHE A 31 35.19 -12.46 -12.70
N TRP A 32 35.92 -11.47 -12.18
CA TRP A 32 35.34 -10.22 -11.71
C TRP A 32 34.85 -9.38 -12.91
N PRO A 33 33.57 -9.07 -13.03
CA PRO A 33 33.11 -8.18 -14.09
C PRO A 33 33.62 -6.75 -13.90
N SER A 34 33.71 -6.00 -15.00
CA SER A 34 34.13 -4.60 -15.02
C SER A 34 33.36 -3.74 -14.00
N GLU A 35 33.92 -2.60 -13.62
CA GLU A 35 33.33 -1.68 -12.62
C GLU A 35 31.90 -1.25 -12.96
N THR A 36 31.60 -1.10 -14.25
CA THR A 36 30.26 -0.79 -14.78
C THR A 36 29.27 -1.92 -14.53
N THR A 37 29.68 -3.18 -14.64
CA THR A 37 28.85 -4.36 -14.36
C THR A 37 28.64 -4.56 -12.86
N ARG A 38 29.62 -4.16 -12.02
CA ARG A 38 29.47 -4.13 -10.56
C ARG A 38 28.45 -3.10 -10.12
N SER A 39 28.51 -1.88 -10.65
CA SER A 39 27.55 -0.81 -10.27
C SER A 39 26.13 -1.17 -10.68
N ALA A 40 25.94 -1.77 -11.87
CA ALA A 40 24.64 -2.27 -12.31
C ALA A 40 24.14 -3.43 -11.44
N PHE A 41 25.02 -4.37 -11.04
CA PHE A 41 24.70 -5.48 -10.15
C PHE A 41 24.33 -4.98 -8.73
N TYR A 42 25.12 -4.07 -8.15
CA TYR A 42 24.81 -3.45 -6.86
C TYR A 42 23.53 -2.59 -6.90
N SER A 43 23.28 -1.88 -8.00
CA SER A 43 22.03 -1.11 -8.17
C SER A 43 20.81 -2.02 -8.29
N MET A 44 20.93 -3.17 -8.96
CA MET A 44 19.86 -4.17 -9.09
C MET A 44 19.55 -4.85 -7.73
N PHE A 45 20.58 -5.20 -6.94
CA PHE A 45 20.39 -5.73 -5.58
C PHE A 45 19.88 -4.66 -4.61
N ALA A 46 20.36 -3.41 -4.70
CA ALA A 46 19.85 -2.30 -3.90
C ALA A 46 18.38 -1.96 -4.23
N LYS A 47 17.97 -2.09 -5.50
CA LYS A 47 16.60 -1.85 -5.95
C LYS A 47 15.59 -2.83 -5.32
N ASN A 48 16.01 -4.08 -5.10
CA ASN A 48 15.19 -5.16 -4.54
C ASN A 48 15.45 -5.42 -3.05
N SER A 49 16.10 -4.51 -2.33
CA SER A 49 16.30 -4.69 -0.90
C SER A 49 14.94 -4.72 -0.17
N PRO A 50 14.78 -5.51 0.91
CA PRO A 50 13.51 -5.61 1.65
C PRO A 50 12.97 -4.26 2.10
N ILE A 51 13.85 -3.32 2.43
CA ILE A 51 13.46 -1.96 2.85
C ILE A 51 12.93 -1.13 1.66
N ASN A 52 13.50 -1.27 0.46
CA ASN A 52 13.01 -0.58 -0.73
C ASN A 52 11.65 -1.12 -1.17
N VAL A 53 11.46 -2.43 -1.14
CA VAL A 53 10.17 -3.11 -1.39
C VAL A 53 9.11 -2.61 -0.41
N PHE A 54 9.44 -2.56 0.88
CA PHE A 54 8.53 -2.02 1.90
C PHE A 54 8.24 -0.53 1.67
N SER A 55 9.24 0.28 1.37
CA SER A 55 9.07 1.72 1.17
C SER A 55 8.13 2.03 0.03
N GLN A 56 8.29 1.39 -1.13
CA GLN A 56 7.41 1.55 -2.28
C GLN A 56 5.99 1.06 -1.99
N TRP A 57 5.86 -0.08 -1.28
CA TRP A 57 4.56 -0.57 -0.81
C TRP A 57 3.90 0.43 0.14
N LEU A 58 4.67 1.02 1.08
CA LEU A 58 4.15 2.02 2.01
C LEU A 58 3.68 3.28 1.29
N VAL A 59 4.43 3.75 0.26
CA VAL A 59 4.02 4.89 -0.55
C VAL A 59 2.67 4.63 -1.23
N GLY A 60 2.48 3.46 -1.86
CA GLY A 60 1.20 3.08 -2.45
C GLY A 60 0.07 3.01 -1.41
N MET A 61 0.33 2.44 -0.24
CA MET A 61 -0.63 2.40 0.86
C MET A 61 -1.00 3.80 1.36
N VAL A 62 -0.04 4.73 1.42
CA VAL A 62 -0.23 6.11 1.85
C VAL A 62 -0.95 6.93 0.78
N ASP A 63 -0.70 6.68 -0.49
CA ASP A 63 -1.46 7.29 -1.59
C ASP A 63 -2.98 7.05 -1.46
N GLY A 64 -3.41 5.88 -0.95
CA GLY A 64 -4.81 5.62 -0.58
C GLY A 64 -5.14 6.18 0.81
N ASP A 65 -4.67 5.54 1.87
CA ASP A 65 -5.15 5.69 3.26
C ASP A 65 -4.23 6.51 4.18
N GLY A 66 -3.16 7.12 3.64
CA GLY A 66 -2.24 7.94 4.42
C GLY A 66 -2.66 9.40 4.56
N THR A 67 -2.09 10.08 5.56
CA THR A 67 -2.29 11.51 5.79
C THR A 67 -1.03 12.16 6.33
N PHE A 68 -0.64 13.27 5.75
CA PHE A 68 0.35 14.20 6.25
C PHE A 68 -0.35 15.41 6.85
N TYR A 69 -0.34 15.51 8.15
CA TYR A 69 -1.04 16.59 8.85
C TYR A 69 -0.05 17.51 9.56
N PHE A 70 -0.25 18.80 9.44
CA PHE A 70 0.34 19.81 10.30
C PHE A 70 -0.67 20.92 10.58
N GLY A 71 -0.54 21.56 11.73
CA GLY A 71 -1.46 22.62 12.13
C GLY A 71 -1.23 23.05 13.57
N LYS A 72 -1.94 24.09 13.98
CA LYS A 72 -1.88 24.59 15.36
C LYS A 72 -2.80 23.81 16.29
N THR A 73 -2.34 23.57 17.49
CA THR A 73 -3.15 23.06 18.60
C THR A 73 -3.97 24.20 19.23
N LYS A 74 -4.90 23.85 20.14
CA LYS A 74 -5.63 24.84 20.94
C LYS A 74 -4.70 25.76 21.76
N LYS A 75 -3.49 25.30 22.07
CA LYS A 75 -2.47 26.07 22.79
C LYS A 75 -1.58 26.91 21.86
N ASN A 76 -1.99 27.13 20.61
CA ASN A 76 -1.25 27.88 19.58
C ASN A 76 0.16 27.33 19.27
N THR A 77 0.40 26.02 19.47
CA THR A 77 1.66 25.35 19.13
C THR A 77 1.49 24.51 17.87
N TRP A 78 2.47 24.55 16.97
CA TRP A 78 2.46 23.73 15.77
C TRP A 78 2.66 22.25 16.12
N THR A 79 1.90 21.39 15.47
CA THR A 79 2.00 19.94 15.59
C THR A 79 2.03 19.30 14.22
N PHE A 80 2.79 18.22 14.12
CA PHE A 80 2.96 17.44 12.90
C PHE A 80 2.57 15.99 13.16
N CYS A 81 1.97 15.35 12.18
CA CYS A 81 1.56 13.96 12.31
C CYS A 81 1.54 13.28 10.94
N PHE A 82 2.31 12.21 10.82
CA PHE A 82 2.11 11.21 9.78
C PHE A 82 1.19 10.13 10.31
N LYS A 83 0.17 9.74 9.53
CA LYS A 83 -0.74 8.68 9.93
C LYS A 83 -1.22 7.84 8.75
N VAL A 84 -1.52 6.57 9.04
CA VAL A 84 -2.23 5.64 8.15
C VAL A 84 -3.45 5.13 8.91
N GLY A 85 -4.64 5.34 8.33
CA GLY A 85 -5.91 4.89 8.90
C GLY A 85 -6.34 3.55 8.31
N GLN A 86 -6.90 2.66 9.15
CA GLN A 86 -7.48 1.40 8.71
C GLN A 86 -8.67 1.01 9.59
N SER A 87 -9.56 0.18 9.05
CA SER A 87 -10.58 -0.44 9.89
C SER A 87 -9.93 -1.32 10.99
N GLN A 88 -10.61 -1.48 12.13
CA GLN A 88 -10.14 -2.36 13.20
C GLN A 88 -9.88 -3.81 12.76
N TYR A 89 -10.50 -4.26 11.67
CA TYR A 89 -10.29 -5.60 11.10
C TYR A 89 -8.98 -5.71 10.33
N ASN A 90 -8.38 -4.58 9.97
CA ASN A 90 -7.12 -4.53 9.25
C ASN A 90 -5.92 -4.05 10.10
N LEU A 91 -6.03 -4.14 11.43
CA LEU A 91 -4.95 -3.83 12.39
C LEU A 91 -3.62 -4.49 12.01
N ARG A 92 -3.68 -5.67 11.40
CA ARG A 92 -2.50 -6.41 10.93
C ARG A 92 -1.60 -5.56 10.02
N VAL A 93 -2.18 -4.75 9.13
CA VAL A 93 -1.41 -3.85 8.24
C VAL A 93 -0.72 -2.76 9.05
N LEU A 94 -1.39 -2.17 10.02
CA LEU A 94 -0.80 -1.13 10.87
C LEU A 94 0.34 -1.68 11.74
N TYR A 95 0.18 -2.88 12.30
CA TYR A 95 1.26 -3.56 13.03
C TYR A 95 2.44 -3.93 12.12
N PHE A 96 2.17 -4.33 10.87
CA PHE A 96 3.21 -4.57 9.88
C PHE A 96 4.03 -3.30 9.61
N ILE A 97 3.37 -2.15 9.37
CA ILE A 97 4.04 -0.85 9.20
C ILE A 97 4.88 -0.50 10.43
N LYS A 98 4.29 -0.59 11.63
CA LYS A 98 5.00 -0.30 12.89
C LYS A 98 6.22 -1.19 13.09
N LYS A 99 6.12 -2.49 12.78
CA LYS A 99 7.22 -3.44 12.92
C LYS A 99 8.42 -3.07 12.04
N ILE A 100 8.18 -2.67 10.79
CA ILE A 100 9.26 -2.36 9.85
C ILE A 100 9.89 -0.99 10.15
N LEU A 101 9.06 0.05 10.43
CA LEU A 101 9.56 1.39 10.74
C LEU A 101 10.24 1.46 12.13
N GLY A 102 9.88 0.56 13.05
CA GLY A 102 10.43 0.50 14.40
C GLY A 102 10.00 1.63 15.34
N VAL A 103 9.16 2.55 14.87
CA VAL A 103 8.72 3.76 15.58
C VAL A 103 7.20 3.96 15.48
N GLY A 104 6.66 4.96 16.18
CA GLY A 104 5.24 5.29 16.14
C GLY A 104 4.37 4.42 17.04
N HIS A 105 3.10 4.73 17.09
CA HIS A 105 2.12 4.03 17.90
C HIS A 105 0.85 3.73 17.11
N ILE A 106 0.08 2.74 17.55
CA ILE A 106 -1.22 2.38 16.98
C ILE A 106 -2.28 2.77 17.99
N THR A 107 -3.23 3.59 17.54
CA THR A 107 -4.45 3.91 18.28
C THR A 107 -5.54 2.98 17.79
N VAL A 108 -6.11 2.19 18.68
CA VAL A 108 -7.25 1.32 18.38
C VAL A 108 -8.56 2.11 18.46
N PRO A 109 -9.60 1.67 17.76
CA PRO A 109 -10.91 2.32 17.82
C PRO A 109 -11.42 2.41 19.25
N SER A 110 -12.07 3.52 19.54
CA SER A 110 -12.83 3.75 20.77
C SER A 110 -14.33 3.75 20.46
N LYS A 111 -15.18 3.96 21.47
CA LYS A 111 -16.62 4.17 21.25
C LYS A 111 -16.94 5.34 20.28
N VAL A 112 -15.99 6.25 20.08
CA VAL A 112 -16.13 7.46 19.24
C VAL A 112 -15.59 7.27 17.83
N SER A 113 -14.63 6.35 17.61
CA SER A 113 -13.99 6.14 16.30
C SER A 113 -13.88 4.66 15.98
N SER A 114 -14.42 4.27 14.84
CA SER A 114 -14.34 2.90 14.30
C SER A 114 -13.00 2.60 13.59
N CYS A 115 -12.18 3.63 13.33
CA CYS A 115 -10.91 3.51 12.64
C CYS A 115 -9.74 3.38 13.61
N ALA A 116 -8.87 2.42 13.34
CA ALA A 116 -7.54 2.35 13.93
C ALA A 116 -6.58 3.21 13.12
N GLU A 117 -5.61 3.82 13.77
CA GLU A 117 -4.61 4.65 13.10
C GLU A 117 -3.20 4.31 13.61
N TYR A 118 -2.28 4.10 12.69
CA TYR A 118 -0.85 4.20 12.96
C TYR A 118 -0.43 5.66 12.87
N ARG A 119 0.32 6.17 13.87
CA ARG A 119 0.71 7.58 13.98
C ARG A 119 2.16 7.76 14.38
N ILE A 120 2.82 8.73 13.74
CA ILE A 120 4.12 9.28 14.17
C ILE A 120 3.94 10.78 14.36
N ARG A 121 4.31 11.31 15.54
CA ARG A 121 4.28 12.74 15.86
C ARG A 121 5.65 13.30 16.26
N ASP A 122 6.57 12.43 16.62
CA ASP A 122 7.91 12.81 16.99
C ASP A 122 8.65 13.39 15.78
N MET A 123 9.22 14.61 15.93
CA MET A 123 9.85 15.35 14.84
C MET A 123 11.09 14.65 14.30
N LYS A 124 11.90 14.05 15.20
CA LYS A 124 13.08 13.30 14.82
C LYS A 124 12.69 12.09 13.96
N HIS A 125 11.71 11.30 14.40
CA HIS A 125 11.22 10.15 13.65
C HIS A 125 10.59 10.57 12.31
N LEU A 126 9.86 11.68 12.26
CA LEU A 126 9.32 12.20 10.99
C LEU A 126 10.45 12.54 10.01
N LYS A 127 11.51 13.24 10.45
CA LYS A 127 12.66 13.60 9.61
C LYS A 127 13.50 12.38 9.19
N GLU A 128 13.78 11.47 10.12
CA GLU A 128 14.74 10.37 9.89
C GLU A 128 14.11 9.12 9.26
N LYS A 129 12.81 8.89 9.48
CA LYS A 129 12.13 7.67 9.01
C LYS A 129 11.09 7.90 7.93
N ILE A 130 10.41 9.05 7.96
CA ILE A 130 9.30 9.31 7.02
C ILE A 130 9.76 10.12 5.82
N LEU A 131 10.39 11.28 6.00
CA LEU A 131 10.82 12.10 4.87
C LEU A 131 11.70 11.32 3.87
N PRO A 132 12.71 10.52 4.28
CA PRO A 132 13.56 9.82 3.31
C PRO A 132 12.84 8.82 2.42
N ILE A 133 11.72 8.24 2.90
CA ILE A 133 10.91 7.30 2.10
C ILE A 133 10.20 8.07 0.97
N PHE A 134 9.50 9.15 1.30
CA PHE A 134 8.69 9.91 0.35
C PHE A 134 9.52 10.87 -0.51
N ASP A 135 10.70 11.26 -0.07
CA ASP A 135 11.68 12.00 -0.89
C ASP A 135 12.29 11.09 -1.97
N LYS A 136 12.53 9.81 -1.63
CA LYS A 136 13.07 8.82 -2.57
C LYS A 136 11.99 8.26 -3.51
N TYR A 137 10.78 8.06 -3.01
CA TYR A 137 9.66 7.50 -3.74
C TYR A 137 8.46 8.46 -3.64
N PRO A 138 8.32 9.40 -4.57
CA PRO A 138 7.23 10.35 -4.56
C PRO A 138 5.86 9.67 -4.64
N LEU A 139 4.85 10.29 -4.04
CA LEU A 139 3.46 9.86 -4.16
C LEU A 139 2.96 10.06 -5.59
N LEU A 140 2.21 9.11 -6.10
CA LEU A 140 1.71 9.13 -7.47
C LEU A 140 0.36 9.86 -7.60
N THR A 141 -0.33 10.10 -6.49
CA THR A 141 -1.62 10.81 -6.46
C THR A 141 -1.44 12.30 -6.13
N SER A 142 -2.52 13.05 -6.20
CA SER A 142 -2.58 14.46 -5.77
C SER A 142 -2.22 14.67 -4.29
N LYS A 143 -2.08 13.60 -3.51
CA LYS A 143 -1.58 13.63 -2.13
C LYS A 143 -0.11 14.09 -2.04
N GLN A 144 0.63 14.03 -3.15
CA GLN A 144 1.99 14.58 -3.26
C GLN A 144 2.03 16.05 -2.85
N PHE A 145 1.04 16.86 -3.20
CA PHE A 145 0.96 18.24 -2.77
C PHE A 145 0.90 18.37 -1.24
N GLN A 146 0.10 17.54 -0.57
CA GLN A 146 0.00 17.57 0.90
C GLN A 146 1.33 17.17 1.55
N TYR A 147 2.02 16.18 0.97
CA TYR A 147 3.35 15.79 1.42
C TYR A 147 4.36 16.94 1.28
N GLU A 148 4.38 17.62 0.15
CA GLU A 148 5.30 18.75 -0.08
C GLU A 148 5.08 19.89 0.93
N MET A 149 3.83 20.26 1.20
CA MET A 149 3.51 21.27 2.20
C MET A 149 3.91 20.82 3.61
N PHE A 150 3.64 19.57 3.94
CA PHE A 150 4.06 18.96 5.21
C PHE A 150 5.59 18.95 5.35
N ARG A 151 6.32 18.52 4.32
CA ARG A 151 7.77 18.46 4.28
C ARG A 151 8.41 19.85 4.49
N LYS A 152 7.99 20.83 3.68
CA LYS A 152 8.45 22.22 3.80
C LYS A 152 8.20 22.77 5.20
N SER A 153 7.02 22.57 5.74
CA SER A 153 6.63 23.01 7.07
C SER A 153 7.46 22.34 8.16
N LEU A 154 7.69 21.03 8.07
CA LEU A 154 8.50 20.31 9.07
C LEU A 154 9.94 20.78 9.08
N LEU A 155 10.54 21.01 7.90
CA LEU A 155 11.90 21.51 7.79
C LEU A 155 12.03 22.94 8.37
N VAL A 156 11.12 23.85 8.02
CA VAL A 156 11.08 25.20 8.59
C VAL A 156 10.89 25.17 10.10
N TYR A 157 9.98 24.34 10.60
CA TYR A 157 9.72 24.24 12.04
C TYR A 157 10.96 23.78 12.82
N THR A 158 11.71 22.83 12.27
CA THR A 158 12.89 22.22 12.92
C THR A 158 14.21 22.94 12.61
N ASP A 159 14.20 23.99 11.79
CA ASP A 159 15.39 24.77 11.48
C ASP A 159 15.74 25.65 12.69
N SER A 160 16.92 25.46 13.26
CA SER A 160 17.42 26.27 14.40
C SER A 160 17.93 27.64 13.99
N SER A 161 18.23 27.89 12.71
CA SER A 161 18.76 29.16 12.22
C SER A 161 17.69 30.24 12.03
N MET A 162 16.42 29.84 11.87
CA MET A 162 15.31 30.76 11.63
C MET A 162 14.69 31.28 12.92
N ASN A 163 14.34 32.58 12.94
CA ASN A 163 13.63 33.16 14.06
C ASN A 163 12.16 32.72 14.13
N LYS A 164 11.51 32.93 15.28
CA LYS A 164 10.14 32.45 15.54
C LYS A 164 9.10 33.09 14.62
N ASP A 165 9.25 34.37 14.32
CA ASP A 165 8.27 35.12 13.53
C ASP A 165 8.34 34.74 12.05
N GLU A 166 9.52 34.49 11.51
CA GLU A 166 9.70 33.96 10.16
C GLU A 166 9.12 32.56 10.04
N LYS A 167 9.39 31.68 11.01
CA LYS A 167 8.76 30.34 11.05
C LYS A 167 7.26 30.44 11.04
N GLU A 168 6.69 31.31 11.88
CA GLU A 168 5.25 31.47 12.00
C GLU A 168 4.62 31.92 10.68
N LYS A 169 5.23 32.92 10.00
CA LYS A 169 4.80 33.40 8.68
C LYS A 169 4.80 32.27 7.64
N LEU A 170 5.92 31.54 7.52
CA LEU A 170 6.06 30.46 6.54
C LEU A 170 5.13 29.28 6.81
N LEU A 171 4.99 28.87 8.07
CA LEU A 171 4.08 27.77 8.45
C LEU A 171 2.62 28.13 8.17
N THR A 172 2.23 29.36 8.47
CA THR A 172 0.88 29.87 8.16
C THR A 172 0.66 29.92 6.65
N TYR A 173 1.65 30.40 5.88
CA TYR A 173 1.59 30.40 4.43
C TYR A 173 1.43 28.99 3.87
N TYR A 174 2.28 28.02 4.24
CA TYR A 174 2.15 26.64 3.76
C TYR A 174 0.82 25.99 4.17
N LYS A 175 0.31 26.32 5.34
CA LYS A 175 -0.97 25.80 5.82
C LYS A 175 -2.16 26.33 5.03
N SER A 176 -2.08 27.55 4.50
CA SER A 176 -3.14 28.18 3.69
C SER A 176 -3.15 27.64 2.25
N GLN A 177 -2.05 27.03 1.77
CA GLN A 177 -1.96 26.54 0.40
C GLN A 177 -2.94 25.39 0.16
N LYS A 178 -3.60 25.45 -1.00
CA LYS A 178 -4.50 24.41 -1.51
C LYS A 178 -3.95 23.87 -2.81
N ALA A 179 -4.08 22.57 -3.03
CA ALA A 179 -3.72 22.00 -4.31
C ALA A 179 -4.56 22.65 -5.43
N PRO A 180 -3.95 23.05 -6.55
CA PRO A 180 -4.69 23.46 -7.74
C PRO A 180 -5.74 22.41 -8.13
N MET A 181 -6.84 22.83 -8.78
CA MET A 181 -7.91 21.90 -9.16
C MET A 181 -7.39 20.78 -10.06
N ASN A 182 -6.44 21.10 -10.95
CA ASN A 182 -5.84 20.19 -11.91
C ASN A 182 -4.44 19.72 -11.47
N TYR A 183 -4.18 19.70 -10.15
CA TYR A 183 -2.89 19.24 -9.66
C TYR A 183 -2.67 17.76 -10.02
N ILE A 184 -1.54 17.50 -10.64
CA ILE A 184 -1.03 16.15 -10.94
C ILE A 184 0.32 16.01 -10.25
N SER A 185 0.60 14.83 -9.68
CA SER A 185 1.90 14.56 -9.08
C SER A 185 3.02 14.80 -10.10
N ILE A 186 4.13 15.34 -9.63
CA ILE A 186 5.31 15.69 -10.44
C ILE A 186 5.82 14.52 -11.30
N VAL A 187 5.61 13.28 -10.85
CA VAL A 187 6.05 12.08 -11.57
C VAL A 187 5.34 11.88 -12.90
N TRP A 188 4.18 12.52 -13.10
CA TRP A 188 3.38 12.44 -14.33
C TRP A 188 3.55 13.65 -15.25
N LYS A 189 4.41 14.63 -14.88
CA LYS A 189 4.50 15.91 -15.58
C LYS A 189 4.78 15.77 -17.07
N ASP A 190 5.67 14.84 -17.44
CA ASP A 190 6.12 14.63 -18.82
C ASP A 190 5.45 13.40 -19.47
N VAL A 191 4.33 12.94 -18.91
CA VAL A 191 3.64 11.74 -19.35
C VAL A 191 2.31 12.12 -20.03
N ASN A 192 2.15 11.69 -21.28
CA ASN A 192 0.86 11.81 -21.97
C ASN A 192 -0.06 10.66 -21.54
N GLU A 193 -1.14 10.99 -20.81
CA GLU A 193 -2.09 9.99 -20.30
C GLU A 193 -2.88 9.24 -21.38
N GLU A 194 -2.90 9.72 -22.63
CA GLU A 194 -3.58 9.06 -23.75
C GLU A 194 -2.74 7.97 -24.41
N PHE A 195 -1.41 8.06 -24.27
CA PHE A 195 -0.44 7.15 -24.93
C PHE A 195 0.47 6.44 -23.93
N LEU A 196 -0.07 5.99 -22.80
CA LEU A 196 0.67 5.25 -21.79
C LEU A 196 1.09 3.87 -22.31
N THR A 197 2.40 3.60 -22.31
CA THR A 197 2.92 2.24 -22.56
C THR A 197 3.22 1.50 -21.25
N VAL A 198 3.30 0.17 -21.31
CA VAL A 198 3.62 -0.66 -20.14
C VAL A 198 5.00 -0.28 -19.57
N GLU A 199 5.99 -0.02 -20.43
CA GLU A 199 7.36 0.33 -20.05
C GLU A 199 7.40 1.68 -19.33
N GLN A 200 6.71 2.70 -19.86
CA GLN A 200 6.59 4.01 -19.21
C GLN A 200 5.94 3.89 -17.84
N VAL A 201 4.85 3.14 -17.74
CA VAL A 201 4.17 2.94 -16.46
C VAL A 201 5.08 2.20 -15.48
N GLN A 202 5.78 1.15 -15.89
CA GLN A 202 6.69 0.38 -15.02
C GLN A 202 7.89 1.20 -14.53
N SER A 203 8.33 2.21 -15.28
CA SER A 203 9.40 3.10 -14.86
C SER A 203 8.98 4.03 -13.71
N ILE A 204 7.68 4.37 -13.60
CA ILE A 204 7.11 5.27 -12.61
C ILE A 204 6.45 4.50 -11.47
N MET A 205 5.65 3.49 -11.81
CA MET A 205 4.78 2.76 -10.89
C MET A 205 5.31 1.34 -10.66
N SER A 206 5.95 1.12 -9.52
CA SER A 206 6.43 -0.22 -9.16
C SER A 206 5.30 -1.17 -8.81
N LYS A 207 5.56 -2.47 -8.92
CA LYS A 207 4.63 -3.52 -8.47
C LYS A 207 4.27 -3.36 -6.99
N GLU A 208 5.25 -3.05 -6.16
CA GLU A 208 5.07 -2.84 -4.72
C GLU A 208 4.14 -1.68 -4.43
N TRP A 209 4.26 -0.58 -5.18
CA TRP A 209 3.34 0.55 -5.08
C TRP A 209 1.90 0.12 -5.42
N VAL A 210 1.69 -0.59 -6.55
CA VAL A 210 0.35 -1.07 -6.94
C VAL A 210 -0.25 -1.98 -5.88
N VAL A 211 0.56 -2.86 -5.27
CA VAL A 211 0.11 -3.72 -4.16
C VAL A 211 -0.31 -2.88 -2.96
N GLY A 212 0.49 -1.90 -2.55
CA GLY A 212 0.18 -1.01 -1.44
C GLY A 212 -1.09 -0.19 -1.68
N PHE A 213 -1.24 0.36 -2.88
CA PHE A 213 -2.42 1.11 -3.30
C PHE A 213 -3.68 0.23 -3.36
N THR A 214 -3.54 -1.01 -3.82
CA THR A 214 -4.64 -1.99 -3.81
C THR A 214 -5.04 -2.38 -2.39
N GLU A 215 -4.11 -2.45 -1.42
CA GLU A 215 -4.44 -2.67 0.00
C GLU A 215 -5.37 -1.57 0.54
N ALA A 216 -5.18 -0.32 0.09
CA ALA A 216 -6.05 0.80 0.45
C ALA A 216 -7.36 0.77 -0.35
N GLU A 217 -7.30 0.85 -1.66
CA GLU A 217 -8.40 1.22 -2.55
C GLU A 217 -9.00 0.05 -3.36
N GLY A 218 -8.30 -1.08 -3.49
CA GLY A 218 -8.74 -2.21 -4.33
C GLY A 218 -9.87 -3.03 -3.71
N SER A 219 -10.64 -3.70 -4.57
CA SER A 219 -11.76 -4.56 -4.18
C SER A 219 -11.82 -5.81 -5.06
N PHE A 220 -11.88 -6.99 -4.42
CA PHE A 220 -12.07 -8.30 -5.07
C PHE A 220 -13.45 -8.82 -4.73
N TYR A 221 -14.38 -8.93 -5.68
CA TYR A 221 -15.76 -9.33 -5.40
C TYR A 221 -16.42 -10.11 -6.54
N LEU A 222 -17.58 -10.68 -6.23
CA LEU A 222 -18.41 -11.43 -7.14
C LEU A 222 -19.72 -10.68 -7.36
N VAL A 223 -20.23 -10.65 -8.60
CA VAL A 223 -21.51 -10.01 -8.95
C VAL A 223 -22.39 -10.96 -9.72
N LYS A 224 -23.63 -11.12 -9.29
CA LYS A 224 -24.68 -11.82 -10.04
C LYS A 224 -25.08 -10.97 -11.26
N LYS A 225 -24.93 -11.50 -12.47
CA LYS A 225 -25.23 -10.82 -13.74
C LYS A 225 -26.53 -11.30 -14.40
N GLY A 226 -27.16 -12.33 -13.86
CA GLY A 226 -28.37 -12.91 -14.38
C GLY A 226 -28.83 -14.13 -13.56
N PRO A 227 -29.85 -14.85 -13.99
CA PRO A 227 -30.39 -15.99 -13.24
C PRO A 227 -29.36 -17.06 -12.91
N SER A 228 -28.42 -17.32 -13.84
CA SER A 228 -27.45 -18.44 -13.76
C SER A 228 -25.98 -17.97 -13.89
N ARG A 229 -25.70 -16.66 -13.88
CA ARG A 229 -24.35 -16.14 -14.13
C ARG A 229 -23.84 -15.28 -12.98
N ILE A 230 -22.64 -15.61 -12.50
CA ILE A 230 -21.84 -14.80 -11.56
C ILE A 230 -20.50 -14.49 -12.21
N SER A 231 -20.06 -13.24 -12.08
CA SER A 231 -18.77 -12.77 -12.61
C SER A 231 -17.85 -12.31 -11.50
N HIS A 232 -16.56 -12.60 -11.66
CA HIS A 232 -15.50 -12.10 -10.79
C HIS A 232 -15.14 -10.67 -11.19
N TYR A 233 -15.03 -9.80 -10.21
CA TYR A 233 -14.68 -8.40 -10.37
C TYR A 233 -13.43 -8.08 -9.57
N PHE A 234 -12.53 -7.34 -10.20
CA PHE A 234 -11.50 -6.57 -9.52
C PHE A 234 -11.68 -5.11 -9.89
N GLU A 235 -11.66 -4.22 -8.91
CA GLU A 235 -11.93 -2.81 -9.09
C GLU A 235 -11.08 -1.96 -8.15
N ILE A 236 -10.58 -0.84 -8.66
CA ILE A 236 -9.95 0.24 -7.89
C ILE A 236 -10.67 1.54 -8.24
N THR A 237 -11.05 2.33 -7.23
CA THR A 237 -11.78 3.59 -7.44
C THR A 237 -11.02 4.78 -6.89
N GLN A 238 -11.10 5.93 -7.57
CA GLN A 238 -10.51 7.19 -7.15
C GLN A 238 -11.43 8.37 -7.53
N LYS A 239 -11.54 9.36 -6.63
CA LYS A 239 -12.28 10.61 -6.94
C LYS A 239 -11.49 11.55 -7.84
N LYS A 240 -10.18 11.49 -7.74
CA LYS A 240 -9.21 12.30 -8.50
C LYS A 240 -8.17 11.34 -9.11
N ASP A 241 -7.14 11.89 -9.69
CA ASP A 241 -5.97 11.14 -10.14
C ASP A 241 -6.29 10.06 -11.20
N LYS A 242 -7.08 10.45 -12.23
CA LYS A 242 -7.47 9.59 -13.36
C LYS A 242 -6.26 8.92 -14.01
N ILE A 243 -5.15 9.65 -14.14
CA ILE A 243 -3.90 9.15 -14.73
C ILE A 243 -3.35 7.91 -13.98
N VAL A 244 -3.48 7.86 -12.65
CA VAL A 244 -3.07 6.71 -11.84
C VAL A 244 -3.90 5.47 -12.21
N LEU A 245 -5.21 5.63 -12.39
CA LEU A 245 -6.08 4.52 -12.81
C LEU A 245 -5.83 4.10 -14.26
N LYS A 246 -5.53 5.06 -15.16
CA LYS A 246 -5.10 4.76 -16.53
C LYS A 246 -3.79 3.95 -16.53
N ALA A 247 -2.81 4.35 -15.73
CA ALA A 247 -1.56 3.59 -15.58
C ALA A 247 -1.80 2.15 -15.08
N ILE A 248 -2.63 1.97 -14.05
CA ILE A 248 -3.02 0.64 -13.56
C ILE A 248 -3.75 -0.16 -14.64
N SER A 249 -4.62 0.49 -15.44
CA SER A 249 -5.36 -0.18 -16.52
C SER A 249 -4.44 -0.75 -17.59
N VAL A 250 -3.37 -0.03 -17.93
CA VAL A 250 -2.33 -0.49 -18.87
C VAL A 250 -1.58 -1.70 -18.31
N LEU A 251 -1.19 -1.65 -17.02
CA LEU A 251 -0.47 -2.76 -16.37
C LEU A 251 -1.28 -4.05 -16.27
N LEU A 252 -2.57 -3.93 -15.97
CA LEU A 252 -3.43 -5.07 -15.62
C LEU A 252 -4.46 -5.41 -16.70
N ASP A 253 -4.42 -4.73 -17.85
CA ASP A 253 -5.38 -4.90 -18.94
C ASP A 253 -6.83 -4.73 -18.46
N MET A 254 -7.12 -3.56 -17.89
CA MET A 254 -8.41 -3.22 -17.30
C MET A 254 -9.06 -2.04 -18.05
N LYS A 255 -10.31 -1.73 -17.72
CA LYS A 255 -11.01 -0.57 -18.27
C LYS A 255 -11.13 0.53 -17.22
N VAL A 256 -10.86 1.77 -17.60
CA VAL A 256 -11.18 2.94 -16.81
C VAL A 256 -12.55 3.47 -17.22
N ILE A 257 -13.45 3.60 -16.25
CA ILE A 257 -14.81 4.09 -16.42
C ILE A 257 -14.94 5.38 -15.61
N GLU A 258 -15.35 6.45 -16.27
CA GLU A 258 -15.69 7.70 -15.62
C GLU A 258 -17.12 7.64 -15.09
N LYS A 259 -17.28 7.91 -13.81
CA LYS A 259 -18.54 8.01 -13.09
C LYS A 259 -18.79 9.47 -12.73
N HIS A 260 -20.00 9.81 -12.37
CA HIS A 260 -20.37 11.20 -12.06
C HIS A 260 -19.46 11.87 -10.99
N THR A 261 -19.00 11.14 -9.99
CA THR A 261 -18.22 11.67 -8.85
C THR A 261 -16.85 11.02 -8.64
N TYR A 262 -16.50 10.02 -9.45
CA TYR A 262 -15.25 9.26 -9.30
C TYR A 262 -14.90 8.49 -10.59
N PHE A 263 -13.66 8.02 -10.65
CA PHE A 263 -13.18 7.11 -11.69
C PHE A 263 -13.08 5.70 -11.14
N SER A 264 -13.35 4.71 -11.97
CA SER A 264 -13.26 3.29 -11.64
C SER A 264 -12.39 2.57 -12.68
N CYS A 265 -11.34 1.91 -12.22
CA CYS A 265 -10.55 0.97 -13.00
C CYS A 265 -11.03 -0.44 -12.67
N VAL A 266 -11.66 -1.14 -13.63
CA VAL A 266 -12.39 -2.38 -13.37
C VAL A 266 -12.18 -3.41 -14.46
N THR A 267 -12.14 -4.69 -14.08
CA THR A 267 -12.19 -5.82 -15.02
C THR A 267 -13.11 -6.94 -14.56
N THR A 268 -13.70 -7.62 -15.54
CA THR A 268 -14.44 -8.88 -15.41
C THR A 268 -14.05 -9.85 -16.52
N ASN A 269 -13.15 -9.42 -17.40
CA ASN A 269 -12.63 -10.23 -18.49
C ASN A 269 -11.78 -11.37 -17.92
N GLN A 270 -11.93 -12.59 -18.43
CA GLN A 270 -11.23 -13.77 -17.90
C GLN A 270 -9.69 -13.62 -18.00
N ALA A 271 -9.17 -13.15 -19.13
CA ALA A 271 -7.73 -12.98 -19.31
C ALA A 271 -7.16 -11.94 -18.34
N SER A 272 -7.83 -10.79 -18.22
CA SER A 272 -7.42 -9.74 -17.27
C SER A 272 -7.57 -10.20 -15.82
N VAL A 273 -8.59 -11.00 -15.48
CA VAL A 273 -8.74 -11.60 -14.14
C VAL A 273 -7.58 -12.55 -13.82
N HIS A 274 -7.17 -13.39 -14.78
CA HIS A 274 -5.95 -14.22 -14.63
C HIS A 274 -4.73 -13.36 -14.37
N LYS A 275 -4.51 -12.31 -15.16
CA LYS A 275 -3.39 -11.37 -14.99
C LYS A 275 -3.40 -10.73 -13.60
N VAL A 276 -4.57 -10.29 -13.11
CA VAL A 276 -4.75 -9.76 -11.74
C VAL A 276 -4.40 -10.82 -10.68
N ILE A 277 -4.83 -12.07 -10.87
CA ILE A 277 -4.52 -13.16 -9.94
C ILE A 277 -3.01 -13.39 -9.86
N ASP A 278 -2.31 -13.44 -10.98
CA ASP A 278 -0.87 -13.70 -11.00
C ASP A 278 -0.07 -12.49 -10.49
N TYR A 279 -0.55 -11.28 -10.79
CA TYR A 279 0.08 -10.04 -10.32
C TYR A 279 0.10 -9.94 -8.80
N PHE A 280 -1.02 -10.27 -8.14
CA PHE A 280 -1.16 -10.15 -6.68
C PHE A 280 -0.82 -11.44 -5.92
N PHE A 281 -0.36 -12.48 -6.58
CA PHE A 281 -0.04 -13.76 -5.93
C PHE A 281 1.00 -13.59 -4.80
N LYS A 282 0.62 -13.95 -3.56
CA LYS A 282 1.42 -13.85 -2.33
C LYS A 282 1.89 -12.43 -1.96
N THR A 283 1.30 -11.37 -2.50
CA THR A 283 1.76 -9.98 -2.25
C THR A 283 0.91 -9.24 -1.23
N ILE A 284 -0.39 -9.45 -1.21
CA ILE A 284 -1.35 -8.75 -0.32
C ILE A 284 -1.17 -9.18 1.14
N LYS A 285 -1.15 -8.22 2.07
CA LYS A 285 -0.76 -8.42 3.48
C LYS A 285 -1.92 -8.32 4.46
N GLY A 286 -2.87 -7.40 4.19
CA GLY A 286 -4.00 -7.09 5.05
C GLY A 286 -5.17 -8.08 4.98
N ILE A 287 -6.34 -7.64 5.42
CA ILE A 287 -7.60 -8.42 5.34
C ILE A 287 -7.96 -8.75 3.88
N LYS A 288 -7.61 -7.88 2.94
CA LYS A 288 -7.78 -8.13 1.51
C LYS A 288 -7.06 -9.39 1.02
N SER A 289 -6.04 -9.87 1.75
CA SER A 289 -5.39 -11.14 1.44
C SER A 289 -6.35 -12.33 1.58
N LEU A 290 -7.31 -12.27 2.50
CA LEU A 290 -8.36 -13.28 2.64
C LEU A 290 -9.37 -13.16 1.50
N GLU A 291 -9.86 -11.94 1.22
CA GLU A 291 -10.78 -11.69 0.09
C GLU A 291 -10.17 -12.13 -1.23
N TYR A 292 -8.93 -11.73 -1.51
CA TYR A 292 -8.18 -12.14 -2.70
C TYR A 292 -8.04 -13.65 -2.80
N ARG A 293 -7.69 -14.36 -1.72
CA ARG A 293 -7.53 -15.83 -1.73
C ARG A 293 -8.83 -16.55 -2.02
N ILE A 294 -9.95 -16.12 -1.44
CA ILE A 294 -11.27 -16.69 -1.69
C ILE A 294 -11.66 -16.45 -3.16
N TRP A 295 -11.55 -15.19 -3.60
CA TRP A 295 -11.88 -14.76 -4.95
C TRP A 295 -11.03 -15.46 -6.02
N SER A 296 -9.71 -15.50 -5.87
CA SER A 296 -8.81 -16.14 -6.84
C SER A 296 -8.96 -17.65 -6.90
N ARG A 297 -9.24 -18.32 -5.76
CA ARG A 297 -9.52 -19.76 -5.72
C ARG A 297 -10.85 -20.10 -6.38
N SER A 298 -11.88 -19.29 -6.15
CA SER A 298 -13.18 -19.50 -6.78
C SER A 298 -13.14 -19.29 -8.30
N PHE A 299 -12.25 -18.44 -8.79
CA PHE A 299 -12.04 -18.26 -10.22
C PHE A 299 -11.33 -19.45 -10.88
N ARG A 300 -10.32 -20.01 -10.21
CA ARG A 300 -9.54 -21.14 -10.74
C ARG A 300 -10.28 -22.49 -10.70
N LYS A 301 -11.30 -22.61 -9.86
CA LYS A 301 -12.16 -23.78 -9.78
C LYS A 301 -13.34 -23.62 -10.73
N ASN A 302 -13.72 -24.68 -11.40
CA ASN A 302 -14.95 -24.69 -12.21
C ASN A 302 -16.16 -24.86 -11.28
N ASN A 303 -16.49 -23.81 -10.50
CA ASN A 303 -17.58 -23.83 -9.53
C ASN A 303 -18.93 -23.69 -10.23
N SER A 304 -19.96 -24.37 -9.71
CA SER A 304 -21.35 -24.17 -10.12
C SER A 304 -21.85 -22.76 -9.72
N PHE A 305 -22.99 -22.38 -10.29
CA PHE A 305 -23.62 -21.10 -9.93
C PHE A 305 -23.96 -21.05 -8.44
N GLU A 306 -24.48 -22.14 -7.86
CA GLU A 306 -24.83 -22.25 -6.44
C GLU A 306 -23.62 -22.13 -5.53
N GLU A 307 -22.48 -22.73 -5.91
CA GLU A 307 -21.22 -22.61 -5.19
C GLU A 307 -20.71 -21.17 -5.21
N LEU A 308 -20.74 -20.52 -6.38
CA LEU A 308 -20.34 -19.10 -6.50
C LEU A 308 -21.27 -18.18 -5.71
N MET A 309 -22.58 -18.49 -5.62
CA MET A 309 -23.52 -17.74 -4.75
C MET A 309 -23.16 -17.89 -3.27
N LYS A 310 -22.82 -19.10 -2.82
CA LYS A 310 -22.35 -19.33 -1.44
C LYS A 310 -21.06 -18.54 -1.14
N ILE A 311 -20.12 -18.53 -2.09
CA ILE A 311 -18.85 -17.78 -1.98
C ILE A 311 -19.12 -16.27 -1.95
N GLN A 312 -19.99 -15.74 -2.81
CA GLN A 312 -20.40 -14.34 -2.81
C GLN A 312 -20.97 -13.94 -1.45
N ASN A 313 -21.90 -14.74 -0.91
CA ASN A 313 -22.51 -14.50 0.40
C ASN A 313 -21.47 -14.52 1.53
N MET A 314 -20.50 -15.44 1.49
CA MET A 314 -19.41 -15.50 2.43
C MET A 314 -18.52 -14.24 2.35
N MET A 315 -18.14 -13.79 1.16
CA MET A 315 -17.35 -12.57 0.96
C MET A 315 -18.11 -11.32 1.46
N ASN A 316 -19.42 -11.24 1.20
CA ASN A 316 -20.27 -10.16 1.70
C ASN A 316 -20.34 -10.15 3.22
N LYS A 317 -20.45 -11.31 3.89
CA LYS A 317 -20.40 -11.42 5.36
C LYS A 317 -19.08 -10.91 5.92
N ILE A 318 -17.93 -11.28 5.31
CA ILE A 318 -16.62 -10.78 5.72
C ILE A 318 -16.58 -9.25 5.67
N ARG A 319 -17.07 -8.63 4.58
CA ARG A 319 -17.11 -7.18 4.41
C ARG A 319 -18.08 -6.49 5.35
N ASN A 320 -19.28 -7.05 5.54
CA ASN A 320 -20.29 -6.46 6.40
C ASN A 320 -19.89 -6.54 7.87
N ASN A 321 -19.24 -7.62 8.31
CA ASN A 321 -18.65 -7.69 9.63
C ASN A 321 -17.59 -6.60 9.85
N SER A 322 -16.85 -6.23 8.80
CA SER A 322 -15.91 -5.11 8.86
C SER A 322 -16.58 -3.72 8.91
N LYS A 323 -17.83 -3.59 8.42
CA LYS A 323 -18.60 -2.32 8.40
C LYS A 323 -19.55 -2.15 9.60
N ASN A 324 -20.21 -3.22 10.05
CA ASN A 324 -21.31 -3.13 11.02
C ASN A 324 -20.86 -2.95 12.48
N LYS A 325 -19.63 -3.35 12.84
CA LYS A 325 -19.09 -3.02 14.17
C LYS A 325 -18.59 -1.57 14.26
N SER A 326 -18.56 -0.83 13.17
CA SER A 326 -18.28 0.61 13.18
C SER A 326 -19.49 1.48 13.47
N LYS A 327 -20.70 0.89 13.57
CA LYS A 327 -21.96 1.59 13.85
C LYS A 327 -22.56 1.28 15.24
N LYS A 328 -21.94 0.38 16.01
CA LYS A 328 -22.23 0.15 17.43
C LYS A 328 -21.08 0.69 18.28
#